data_5bc971d89c1cde689347d2f1c4044573
#
_entry.id   5bc971d89c1cde689347d2f1c4044573
#
_cell.length_a   1.000
_cell.length_b   1.000
_cell.length_c   1.000
_cell.angle_alpha   90.00
_cell.angle_beta   90.00
_cell.angle_gamma   90.00
#
_symmetry.space_group_name_H-M   'P 1'
#
loop_
_entity.id
_entity.type
_entity.pdbx_description
1 polymer ?
#
loop_
_entity_poly.entity_id
_entity_poly.type
_entity_poly.pdbx_seq_one_letter_code
_entity_poly.pdbx_strand_id
1 'polypeptide(L)'
;MKTRCYGTVLGIAALSLLTSCASMQVVENNEPPAYEGPKVKVGLFLDKGCRGNGSWQWTRLLAHCPQLDLTFLDANDIRNGKLDELQLLLCPGGSSKAQYAAMGPEGVQKVRQFIENGGGYIGVCAGSFNTMNSEGRIALLPYDYIPNASGQLADLAFEFDQESAKLLDIKPGRHIMRYHGGNIMKPTEPTAPMGEAKVLAVFKSSVSGYGKAPYNFMDTPAVVLGQYGKGKVLASSCHPESYESTHDIALGYVQAVTGVKPVPFYPAKISRPLRVGWFSLACRGPQAAHDLLALDNEAAFDVEIFNLHEINDGRLRHYDAIVMPNGVGLSYKNLMKNEFHKKQILDFLERGGHIVASGIAEKYLPKHDNIQILPVGEPFAKALRSLCK
;
A
#
# COMPACT_ATOMS: atom_id res chain seq x y z
N MET A 1 28.31 74.63 43.75
CA MET A 1 27.54 73.37 43.75
C MET A 1 27.37 72.94 42.30
N LYS A 2 27.70 71.74 42.00
CA LYS A 2 28.04 71.27 40.65
C LYS A 2 26.82 70.97 39.76
N THR A 3 26.75 71.70 38.65
CA THR A 3 25.81 71.49 37.54
C THR A 3 26.44 70.50 36.55
N ARG A 4 25.77 69.38 36.26
CA ARG A 4 26.18 68.50 35.17
C ARG A 4 25.23 68.63 33.97
N CYS A 5 25.80 69.00 32.85
CA CYS A 5 25.16 68.96 31.50
C CYS A 5 24.99 67.53 31.03
N TYR A 6 23.81 67.20 30.51
CA TYR A 6 23.55 65.99 29.73
C TYR A 6 23.61 66.35 28.23
N GLY A 7 24.58 65.81 27.56
CA GLY A 7 24.65 65.84 26.10
C GLY A 7 23.81 64.76 25.47
N THR A 8 22.97 65.15 24.52
CA THR A 8 22.11 64.26 23.72
C THR A 8 22.93 63.70 22.56
N VAL A 9 23.12 62.42 22.50
CA VAL A 9 23.70 61.74 21.36
C VAL A 9 22.55 61.11 20.54
N LEU A 10 22.31 61.63 19.35
CA LEU A 10 21.47 61.00 18.36
C LEU A 10 22.19 59.81 17.73
N GLY A 11 21.76 58.62 18.08
CA GLY A 11 22.18 57.38 17.44
C GLY A 11 21.30 57.08 16.27
N ILE A 12 21.83 57.09 15.08
CA ILE A 12 21.19 56.59 13.86
C ILE A 12 21.21 55.07 13.93
N ALA A 13 20.03 54.48 14.12
CA ALA A 13 19.89 53.01 14.01
C ALA A 13 19.82 52.63 12.53
N ALA A 14 20.88 52.06 12.01
CA ALA A 14 20.90 51.40 10.72
C ALA A 14 20.13 50.06 10.87
N LEU A 15 18.96 49.99 10.22
CA LEU A 15 18.13 48.80 10.13
C LEU A 15 18.79 47.84 9.11
N SER A 16 19.64 46.93 9.55
CA SER A 16 20.14 45.86 8.73
C SER A 16 19.04 44.80 8.56
N LEU A 17 18.44 44.82 7.37
CA LEU A 17 17.60 43.70 6.89
C LEU A 17 18.50 42.46 6.71
N LEU A 18 18.57 41.65 7.74
CA LEU A 18 19.09 40.30 7.63
C LEU A 18 18.06 39.49 6.86
N THR A 19 18.25 39.35 5.56
CA THR A 19 17.64 38.27 4.77
C THR A 19 18.13 36.95 5.32
N SER A 20 17.29 36.35 6.18
CA SER A 20 17.46 34.96 6.64
C SER A 20 17.24 34.06 5.43
N CYS A 21 18.31 33.74 4.69
CA CYS A 21 18.34 32.50 3.93
C CYS A 21 18.27 31.37 4.96
N ALA A 22 17.08 30.80 5.14
CA ALA A 22 16.95 29.53 5.82
C ALA A 22 17.79 28.52 5.05
N SER A 23 18.99 28.25 5.55
CA SER A 23 19.80 27.15 5.08
C SER A 23 18.96 25.88 5.26
N MET A 24 18.59 25.23 4.15
CA MET A 24 18.10 23.86 4.19
C MET A 24 19.15 23.06 4.93
N GLN A 25 18.87 22.69 6.18
CA GLN A 25 19.68 21.68 6.84
C GLN A 25 19.51 20.41 6.05
N VAL A 26 20.52 20.06 5.28
CA VAL A 26 20.66 18.73 4.67
C VAL A 26 20.75 17.78 5.85
N VAL A 27 19.76 16.93 6.00
CA VAL A 27 19.79 15.84 6.97
C VAL A 27 20.86 14.89 6.48
N GLU A 28 22.00 14.86 7.18
CA GLU A 28 23.08 13.92 6.91
C GLU A 28 22.57 12.49 7.11
N ASN A 29 22.85 11.60 6.15
CA ASN A 29 22.59 10.16 6.12
C ASN A 29 21.12 9.72 6.06
N ASN A 30 20.52 9.88 4.88
CA ASN A 30 19.22 9.28 4.53
C ASN A 30 19.35 7.90 3.83
N GLU A 31 20.52 7.29 3.87
CA GLU A 31 20.71 5.96 3.29
C GLU A 31 20.30 4.89 4.30
N PRO A 32 19.54 3.86 3.84
CA PRO A 32 19.24 2.73 4.70
C PRO A 32 20.55 2.07 5.17
N PRO A 33 20.61 1.54 6.40
CA PRO A 33 21.77 0.81 6.87
C PRO A 33 22.09 -0.32 5.87
N ALA A 34 23.37 -0.45 5.52
CA ALA A 34 23.78 -1.51 4.60
C ALA A 34 23.40 -2.87 5.19
N TYR A 35 22.64 -3.64 4.43
CA TYR A 35 22.30 -5.02 4.77
C TYR A 35 23.25 -5.95 4.01
N GLU A 36 24.14 -6.61 4.73
CA GLU A 36 25.16 -7.50 4.16
C GLU A 36 24.67 -8.96 4.02
N GLY A 37 23.49 -9.29 4.55
CA GLY A 37 22.92 -10.63 4.46
C GLY A 37 22.30 -10.93 3.08
N PRO A 38 21.94 -12.21 2.83
CA PRO A 38 21.23 -12.58 1.61
C PRO A 38 19.82 -11.95 1.60
N LYS A 39 19.53 -11.19 0.55
CA LYS A 39 18.21 -10.58 0.38
C LYS A 39 17.19 -11.61 -0.12
N VAL A 40 15.96 -11.50 0.39
CA VAL A 40 14.83 -12.26 -0.14
C VAL A 40 14.31 -11.57 -1.40
N LYS A 41 14.27 -12.30 -2.51
CA LYS A 41 13.73 -11.82 -3.78
C LYS A 41 12.20 -11.92 -3.77
N VAL A 42 11.53 -10.78 -3.72
CA VAL A 42 10.06 -10.67 -3.60
C VAL A 42 9.46 -10.11 -4.86
N GLY A 43 8.49 -10.82 -5.45
CA GLY A 43 7.63 -10.29 -6.50
C GLY A 43 6.34 -9.73 -5.91
N LEU A 44 6.03 -8.47 -6.16
CA LEU A 44 4.73 -7.87 -5.85
C LEU A 44 3.89 -7.77 -7.12
N PHE A 45 2.76 -8.50 -7.15
CA PHE A 45 1.86 -8.50 -8.30
C PHE A 45 1.04 -7.20 -8.37
N LEU A 46 1.19 -6.45 -9.47
CA LEU A 46 0.56 -5.16 -9.70
C LEU A 46 -0.06 -5.07 -11.10
N ASP A 47 -1.17 -5.75 -11.34
CA ASP A 47 -1.86 -5.75 -12.64
C ASP A 47 -3.38 -5.65 -12.47
N LYS A 48 -4.15 -6.00 -13.51
CA LYS A 48 -5.61 -6.04 -13.46
C LYS A 48 -6.09 -6.79 -12.23
N GLY A 49 -6.97 -6.13 -11.48
CA GLY A 49 -7.50 -6.66 -10.24
C GLY A 49 -6.77 -6.21 -8.99
N CYS A 50 -5.53 -5.76 -9.05
CA CYS A 50 -4.88 -5.05 -7.95
C CYS A 50 -5.39 -3.61 -7.91
N ARG A 51 -5.93 -3.18 -6.80
CA ARG A 51 -6.50 -1.83 -6.65
C ARG A 51 -6.71 -1.43 -5.21
N GLY A 52 -6.87 -0.12 -5.01
CA GLY A 52 -7.03 0.47 -3.69
C GLY A 52 -5.70 0.68 -2.96
N ASN A 53 -5.78 1.18 -1.74
CA ASN A 53 -4.61 1.61 -0.98
C ASN A 53 -3.64 0.46 -0.67
N GLY A 54 -4.16 -0.76 -0.42
CA GLY A 54 -3.35 -1.90 0.01
C GLY A 54 -2.20 -2.25 -0.94
N SER A 55 -2.43 -2.22 -2.27
CA SER A 55 -1.35 -2.48 -3.24
C SER A 55 -0.18 -1.51 -3.08
N TRP A 56 -0.47 -0.23 -2.85
CA TRP A 56 0.52 0.84 -2.76
C TRP A 56 1.16 0.92 -1.37
N GLN A 57 0.42 0.55 -0.32
CA GLN A 57 0.96 0.40 1.03
C GLN A 57 1.95 -0.77 1.10
N TRP A 58 1.65 -1.91 0.47
CA TRP A 58 2.61 -3.00 0.31
C TRP A 58 3.85 -2.55 -0.49
N THR A 59 3.65 -1.80 -1.58
CA THR A 59 4.77 -1.24 -2.36
C THR A 59 5.73 -0.46 -1.47
N ARG A 60 5.22 0.49 -0.69
CA ARG A 60 6.03 1.31 0.22
C ARG A 60 6.68 0.48 1.33
N LEU A 61 5.87 -0.34 2.02
CA LEU A 61 6.35 -1.13 3.15
C LEU A 61 7.51 -2.06 2.76
N LEU A 62 7.38 -2.78 1.64
CA LEU A 62 8.41 -3.73 1.21
C LEU A 62 9.64 -3.04 0.63
N ALA A 63 9.46 -1.94 -0.10
CA ALA A 63 10.57 -1.21 -0.71
C ALA A 63 11.51 -0.57 0.33
N HIS A 64 10.99 -0.25 1.51
CA HIS A 64 11.80 0.28 2.61
C HIS A 64 12.50 -0.78 3.46
N CYS A 65 12.41 -2.07 3.10
CA CYS A 65 13.07 -3.15 3.83
C CYS A 65 14.38 -3.55 3.13
N PRO A 66 15.55 -3.19 3.65
CA PRO A 66 16.84 -3.48 3.00
C PRO A 66 17.15 -4.99 2.89
N GLN A 67 16.43 -5.84 3.64
CA GLN A 67 16.51 -7.30 3.56
C GLN A 67 15.80 -7.88 2.32
N LEU A 68 15.05 -7.06 1.58
CA LEU A 68 14.27 -7.48 0.43
C LEU A 68 14.86 -6.94 -0.86
N ASP A 69 14.76 -7.75 -1.92
CA ASP A 69 15.00 -7.37 -3.31
C ASP A 69 13.63 -7.41 -4.01
N LEU A 70 13.00 -6.23 -4.16
CA LEU A 70 11.61 -6.10 -4.58
C LEU A 70 11.49 -5.89 -6.07
N THR A 71 10.75 -6.77 -6.72
CA THR A 71 10.38 -6.69 -8.15
C THR A 71 8.87 -6.50 -8.30
N PHE A 72 8.44 -5.53 -9.09
CA PHE A 72 7.05 -5.35 -9.45
C PHE A 72 6.71 -6.17 -10.69
N LEU A 73 5.62 -6.95 -10.63
CA LEU A 73 5.24 -7.90 -11.66
C LEU A 73 3.86 -7.58 -12.23
N ASP A 74 3.71 -7.71 -13.52
CA ASP A 74 2.42 -7.88 -14.16
C ASP A 74 2.17 -9.35 -14.55
N ALA A 75 1.02 -9.63 -15.18
CA ALA A 75 0.66 -10.97 -15.60
C ALA A 75 1.54 -11.49 -16.76
N ASN A 76 2.12 -10.63 -17.59
CA ASN A 76 3.06 -11.02 -18.63
C ASN A 76 4.39 -11.50 -18.05
N ASP A 77 4.88 -10.79 -17.02
CA ASP A 77 6.10 -11.19 -16.30
C ASP A 77 5.95 -12.61 -15.72
N ILE A 78 4.78 -12.90 -15.12
CA ILE A 78 4.49 -14.25 -14.58
C ILE A 78 4.50 -15.29 -15.70
N ARG A 79 3.82 -15.04 -16.85
CA ARG A 79 3.82 -15.96 -17.99
C ARG A 79 5.20 -16.17 -18.59
N ASN A 80 6.01 -15.12 -18.61
CA ASN A 80 7.37 -15.13 -19.15
C ASN A 80 8.43 -15.72 -18.20
N GLY A 81 8.02 -16.29 -17.05
CA GLY A 81 8.90 -17.06 -16.17
C GLY A 81 9.66 -16.22 -15.13
N LYS A 82 9.30 -14.94 -14.93
CA LYS A 82 9.95 -14.09 -13.90
C LYS A 82 9.88 -14.66 -12.48
N LEU A 83 8.91 -15.55 -12.21
CA LEU A 83 8.80 -16.21 -10.89
C LEU A 83 10.01 -17.09 -10.57
N ASP A 84 10.71 -17.63 -11.58
CA ASP A 84 11.86 -18.51 -11.40
C ASP A 84 13.06 -17.80 -10.74
N GLU A 85 13.08 -16.47 -10.79
CA GLU A 85 14.09 -15.62 -10.17
C GLU A 85 13.77 -15.27 -8.71
N LEU A 86 12.57 -15.59 -8.22
CA LEU A 86 12.01 -15.10 -6.96
C LEU A 86 11.96 -16.18 -5.88
N GLN A 87 11.76 -15.75 -4.64
CA GLN A 87 11.56 -16.61 -3.48
C GLN A 87 10.15 -16.44 -2.88
N LEU A 88 9.51 -15.30 -3.16
CA LEU A 88 8.17 -14.96 -2.65
C LEU A 88 7.38 -14.21 -3.71
N LEU A 89 6.12 -14.62 -3.93
CA LEU A 89 5.11 -13.87 -4.65
C LEU A 89 4.07 -13.31 -3.68
N LEU A 90 3.86 -11.99 -3.67
CA LEU A 90 2.81 -11.31 -2.93
C LEU A 90 1.72 -10.82 -3.87
N CYS A 91 0.48 -11.25 -3.62
CA CYS A 91 -0.73 -10.81 -4.33
C CYS A 91 -1.62 -9.96 -3.40
N PRO A 92 -1.73 -8.65 -3.63
CA PRO A 92 -2.44 -7.73 -2.76
C PRO A 92 -3.96 -7.75 -2.97
N GLY A 93 -4.66 -6.85 -2.28
CA GLY A 93 -6.11 -6.66 -2.36
C GLY A 93 -6.63 -6.17 -3.71
N GLY A 94 -7.96 -6.25 -3.91
CA GLY A 94 -8.64 -5.76 -5.10
C GLY A 94 -9.78 -6.65 -5.61
N SER A 95 -9.65 -7.21 -6.81
CA SER A 95 -10.61 -8.15 -7.41
C SER A 95 -9.94 -9.46 -7.78
N SER A 96 -10.20 -10.50 -7.01
CA SER A 96 -9.61 -11.83 -7.24
C SER A 96 -9.95 -12.41 -8.62
N LYS A 97 -11.17 -12.21 -9.11
CA LYS A 97 -11.57 -12.63 -10.47
C LYS A 97 -10.73 -11.94 -11.54
N ALA A 98 -10.47 -10.64 -11.38
CA ALA A 98 -9.70 -9.89 -12.35
C ALA A 98 -8.19 -10.23 -12.28
N GLN A 99 -7.65 -10.49 -11.09
CA GLN A 99 -6.27 -10.99 -10.91
C GLN A 99 -6.11 -12.36 -11.58
N TYR A 100 -7.01 -13.30 -11.29
CA TYR A 100 -7.02 -14.65 -11.90
C TYR A 100 -7.13 -14.57 -13.42
N ALA A 101 -8.08 -13.78 -13.96
CA ALA A 101 -8.26 -13.60 -15.38
C ALA A 101 -7.07 -12.92 -16.06
N ALA A 102 -6.37 -12.00 -15.39
CA ALA A 102 -5.17 -11.36 -15.91
C ALA A 102 -4.01 -12.36 -16.07
N MET A 103 -3.80 -13.21 -15.06
CA MET A 103 -2.80 -14.28 -15.10
C MET A 103 -3.09 -15.28 -16.22
N GLY A 104 -4.38 -15.60 -16.44
CA GLY A 104 -4.81 -16.63 -17.37
C GLY A 104 -4.39 -18.04 -16.95
N PRO A 105 -4.78 -19.08 -17.71
CA PRO A 105 -4.46 -20.46 -17.36
C PRO A 105 -2.95 -20.73 -17.23
N GLU A 106 -2.16 -20.18 -18.13
CA GLU A 106 -0.69 -20.34 -18.15
C GLU A 106 -0.05 -19.68 -16.93
N GLY A 107 -0.40 -18.41 -16.61
CA GLY A 107 0.13 -17.73 -15.44
C GLY A 107 -0.27 -18.42 -14.13
N VAL A 108 -1.52 -18.91 -14.02
CA VAL A 108 -1.97 -19.69 -12.87
C VAL A 108 -1.15 -20.99 -12.71
N GLN A 109 -0.86 -21.67 -13.81
CA GLN A 109 0.00 -22.86 -13.77
C GLN A 109 1.43 -22.51 -13.33
N LYS A 110 2.01 -21.42 -13.83
CA LYS A 110 3.33 -20.93 -13.42
C LYS A 110 3.37 -20.63 -11.92
N VAL A 111 2.34 -19.97 -11.37
CA VAL A 111 2.25 -19.70 -9.92
C VAL A 111 2.21 -21.01 -9.12
N ARG A 112 1.40 -21.99 -9.54
CA ARG A 112 1.35 -23.30 -8.86
C ARG A 112 2.71 -24.00 -8.90
N GLN A 113 3.37 -24.08 -10.04
CA GLN A 113 4.68 -24.69 -10.20
C GLN A 113 5.75 -24.00 -9.35
N PHE A 114 5.75 -22.66 -9.32
CA PHE A 114 6.65 -21.88 -8.48
C PHE A 114 6.52 -22.28 -7.01
N ILE A 115 5.29 -22.34 -6.47
CA ILE A 115 5.06 -22.68 -5.06
C ILE A 115 5.35 -24.15 -4.81
N GLU A 116 4.92 -25.04 -5.69
CA GLU A 116 5.18 -26.49 -5.57
C GLU A 116 6.68 -26.80 -5.48
N ASN A 117 7.52 -26.02 -6.17
CA ASN A 117 8.97 -26.13 -6.17
C ASN A 117 9.65 -25.47 -4.97
N GLY A 118 8.92 -24.80 -4.08
CA GLY A 118 9.47 -24.22 -2.85
C GLY A 118 9.35 -22.70 -2.74
N GLY A 119 8.80 -22.03 -3.77
CA GLY A 119 8.47 -20.60 -3.69
C GLY A 119 7.40 -20.31 -2.65
N GLY A 120 7.43 -19.11 -2.06
CA GLY A 120 6.44 -18.64 -1.11
C GLY A 120 5.31 -17.86 -1.77
N TYR A 121 4.12 -17.90 -1.18
CA TYR A 121 2.99 -17.08 -1.61
C TYR A 121 2.36 -16.38 -0.42
N ILE A 122 2.10 -15.08 -0.55
CA ILE A 122 1.28 -14.30 0.38
C ILE A 122 0.11 -13.70 -0.41
N GLY A 123 -1.11 -14.06 -0.04
CA GLY A 123 -2.33 -13.48 -0.59
C GLY A 123 -3.09 -12.67 0.45
N VAL A 124 -3.38 -11.41 0.14
CA VAL A 124 -4.14 -10.50 1.02
C VAL A 124 -5.45 -10.14 0.36
N CYS A 125 -6.57 -10.25 1.07
CA CYS A 125 -7.92 -9.91 0.56
C CYS A 125 -8.21 -10.64 -0.77
N ALA A 126 -8.12 -9.96 -1.93
CA ALA A 126 -8.29 -10.58 -3.24
C ALA A 126 -7.25 -11.68 -3.52
N GLY A 127 -6.00 -11.46 -3.15
CA GLY A 127 -4.93 -12.46 -3.23
C GLY A 127 -5.23 -13.69 -2.37
N SER A 128 -5.84 -13.51 -1.19
CA SER A 128 -6.30 -14.59 -0.33
C SER A 128 -7.44 -15.41 -0.96
N PHE A 129 -8.41 -14.75 -1.61
CA PHE A 129 -9.43 -15.48 -2.37
C PHE A 129 -8.84 -16.40 -3.45
N ASN A 130 -7.73 -16.01 -4.05
CA ASN A 130 -7.08 -16.83 -5.08
C ASN A 130 -6.43 -18.10 -4.53
N THR A 131 -6.16 -18.16 -3.21
CA THR A 131 -5.63 -19.41 -2.58
C THR A 131 -6.71 -20.46 -2.29
N MET A 132 -7.98 -20.09 -2.34
CA MET A 132 -9.10 -20.96 -1.97
C MET A 132 -9.27 -22.15 -2.94
N ASN A 133 -9.62 -23.31 -2.40
CA ASN A 133 -9.84 -24.56 -3.14
C ASN A 133 -11.21 -24.55 -3.85
N SER A 134 -11.38 -23.68 -4.82
CA SER A 134 -12.60 -23.56 -5.60
C SER A 134 -12.32 -23.17 -7.06
N GLU A 135 -13.29 -23.41 -7.93
CA GLU A 135 -13.20 -23.09 -9.35
C GLU A 135 -12.91 -21.62 -9.60
N GLY A 136 -12.10 -21.32 -10.60
CA GLY A 136 -11.70 -19.94 -10.95
C GLY A 136 -10.76 -19.31 -9.91
N ARG A 137 -10.00 -20.14 -9.19
CA ARG A 137 -8.97 -19.77 -8.23
C ARG A 137 -7.65 -20.48 -8.53
N ILE A 138 -6.56 -19.99 -7.94
CA ILE A 138 -5.28 -20.68 -8.05
C ILE A 138 -5.32 -22.00 -7.27
N ALA A 139 -6.11 -22.06 -6.19
CA ALA A 139 -6.34 -23.25 -5.35
C ALA A 139 -5.03 -23.79 -4.75
N LEU A 140 -4.59 -23.17 -3.65
CA LEU A 140 -3.30 -23.43 -3.00
C LEU A 140 -3.45 -23.96 -1.57
N LEU A 141 -4.62 -23.75 -0.92
CA LEU A 141 -4.89 -24.11 0.46
C LEU A 141 -6.13 -25.01 0.56
N PRO A 142 -6.21 -25.92 1.55
CA PRO A 142 -7.39 -26.73 1.82
C PRO A 142 -8.47 -25.89 2.54
N TYR A 143 -8.80 -24.77 1.97
CA TYR A 143 -9.85 -23.84 2.43
C TYR A 143 -10.69 -23.38 1.25
N ASP A 144 -11.97 -23.16 1.49
CA ASP A 144 -12.84 -22.44 0.60
C ASP A 144 -13.36 -21.19 1.30
N TYR A 145 -14.08 -20.34 0.61
CA TYR A 145 -14.75 -19.19 1.20
C TYR A 145 -16.26 -19.42 1.32
N ILE A 146 -16.86 -18.78 2.32
CA ILE A 146 -18.33 -18.81 2.48
C ILE A 146 -18.91 -17.78 1.51
N PRO A 147 -19.70 -18.20 0.49
CA PRO A 147 -20.26 -17.28 -0.49
C PRO A 147 -21.13 -16.21 0.15
N ASN A 148 -20.97 -14.97 -0.28
CA ASN A 148 -21.74 -13.80 0.18
C ASN A 148 -21.58 -13.45 1.67
N ALA A 149 -20.60 -14.01 2.36
CA ALA A 149 -20.31 -13.72 3.76
C ALA A 149 -19.41 -12.49 3.94
N SER A 150 -18.71 -12.04 2.88
CA SER A 150 -17.82 -10.87 2.94
C SER A 150 -18.56 -9.62 3.41
N GLY A 151 -17.95 -8.90 4.34
CA GLY A 151 -18.52 -7.70 4.94
C GLY A 151 -18.01 -6.39 4.33
N GLN A 152 -18.60 -5.28 4.79
CA GLN A 152 -18.21 -3.93 4.39
C GLN A 152 -16.85 -3.52 4.96
N LEU A 153 -16.34 -2.37 4.50
CA LEU A 153 -15.16 -1.75 5.07
C LEU A 153 -15.34 -1.45 6.56
N ALA A 154 -14.45 -1.98 7.38
CA ALA A 154 -14.43 -1.73 8.83
C ALA A 154 -13.04 -2.00 9.40
N ASP A 155 -12.79 -1.48 10.59
CA ASP A 155 -11.68 -1.91 11.42
C ASP A 155 -12.19 -3.00 12.37
N LEU A 156 -11.65 -4.19 12.22
CA LEU A 156 -12.09 -5.37 12.95
C LEU A 156 -11.01 -5.87 13.90
N ALA A 157 -11.44 -6.56 14.96
CA ALA A 157 -10.54 -7.26 15.88
C ALA A 157 -10.22 -8.66 15.36
N PHE A 158 -8.93 -8.99 15.39
CA PHE A 158 -8.36 -10.29 15.06
C PHE A 158 -7.51 -10.78 16.22
N GLU A 159 -7.53 -12.07 16.51
CA GLU A 159 -6.79 -12.65 17.63
C GLU A 159 -5.76 -13.65 17.13
N PHE A 160 -4.51 -13.43 17.52
CA PHE A 160 -3.38 -14.32 17.31
C PHE A 160 -3.05 -15.03 18.64
N ASP A 161 -2.97 -16.34 18.64
CA ASP A 161 -2.52 -17.11 19.80
C ASP A 161 -1.01 -16.97 20.02
N GLN A 162 -0.51 -17.51 21.13
CA GLN A 162 0.90 -17.43 21.52
C GLN A 162 1.84 -18.04 20.47
N GLU A 163 1.46 -19.17 19.89
CA GLU A 163 2.28 -19.88 18.92
C GLU A 163 2.33 -19.15 17.59
N SER A 164 1.20 -18.67 17.11
CA SER A 164 1.09 -17.87 15.88
C SER A 164 1.82 -16.54 16.02
N ALA A 165 1.67 -15.88 17.18
CA ALA A 165 2.36 -14.63 17.48
C ALA A 165 3.89 -14.82 17.50
N LYS A 166 4.38 -15.91 18.10
CA LYS A 166 5.81 -16.26 18.07
C LYS A 166 6.31 -16.52 16.64
N LEU A 167 5.53 -17.21 15.80
CA LEU A 167 5.89 -17.47 14.41
C LEU A 167 6.03 -16.19 13.60
N LEU A 168 5.14 -15.22 13.85
CA LEU A 168 5.12 -13.92 13.16
C LEU A 168 6.05 -12.88 13.81
N ASP A 169 6.59 -13.19 14.99
CA ASP A 169 7.35 -12.28 15.85
C ASP A 169 6.58 -10.97 16.16
N ILE A 170 5.35 -11.15 16.64
CA ILE A 170 4.44 -10.08 17.05
C ILE A 170 3.96 -10.32 18.49
N LYS A 171 3.22 -9.37 19.06
CA LYS A 171 2.56 -9.57 20.36
C LYS A 171 1.35 -10.50 20.19
N PRO A 172 1.13 -11.50 21.09
CA PRO A 172 -0.09 -12.30 21.09
C PRO A 172 -1.31 -11.48 21.54
N GLY A 173 -2.50 -11.97 21.17
CA GLY A 173 -3.77 -11.37 21.55
C GLY A 173 -4.45 -10.63 20.42
N ARG A 174 -5.24 -9.61 20.78
CA ARG A 174 -6.10 -8.89 19.83
C ARG A 174 -5.38 -7.72 19.18
N HIS A 175 -5.52 -7.66 17.85
CA HIS A 175 -5.07 -6.56 17.01
C HIS A 175 -6.26 -6.01 16.20
N ILE A 176 -6.30 -4.69 16.01
CA ILE A 176 -7.28 -4.05 15.16
C ILE A 176 -6.64 -3.84 13.80
N MET A 177 -7.26 -4.41 12.77
CA MET A 177 -6.77 -4.30 11.38
C MET A 177 -7.94 -3.93 10.46
N ARG A 178 -7.60 -3.26 9.36
CA ARG A 178 -8.57 -2.96 8.30
C ARG A 178 -9.05 -4.24 7.64
N TYR A 179 -10.35 -4.32 7.44
CA TYR A 179 -11.04 -5.34 6.67
C TYR A 179 -11.88 -4.69 5.58
N HIS A 180 -11.85 -5.22 4.36
CA HIS A 180 -12.65 -4.70 3.25
C HIS A 180 -13.01 -5.83 2.29
N GLY A 181 -14.11 -6.51 2.55
CA GLY A 181 -14.63 -7.55 1.65
C GLY A 181 -13.73 -8.78 1.51
N GLY A 182 -12.84 -9.03 2.46
CA GLY A 182 -12.00 -10.23 2.49
C GLY A 182 -12.84 -11.50 2.62
N ASN A 183 -12.26 -12.65 2.26
CA ASN A 183 -12.93 -13.94 2.35
C ASN A 183 -13.13 -14.38 3.80
N ILE A 184 -14.28 -15.02 4.05
CA ILE A 184 -14.52 -15.75 5.28
C ILE A 184 -14.22 -17.21 4.98
N MET A 185 -13.12 -17.70 5.55
CA MET A 185 -12.55 -19.00 5.23
C MET A 185 -13.24 -20.14 5.99
N LYS A 186 -13.45 -21.25 5.30
CA LYS A 186 -13.89 -22.53 5.90
C LYS A 186 -12.93 -23.65 5.45
N PRO A 187 -12.53 -24.57 6.33
CA PRO A 187 -11.69 -25.69 5.95
C PRO A 187 -12.40 -26.62 4.96
N THR A 188 -11.60 -27.25 4.10
CA THR A 188 -11.99 -28.33 3.20
C THR A 188 -10.97 -29.44 3.28
N GLU A 189 -11.29 -30.61 2.72
CA GLU A 189 -10.31 -31.68 2.61
C GLU A 189 -9.16 -31.25 1.68
N PRO A 190 -7.89 -31.50 2.08
CA PRO A 190 -6.74 -31.20 1.23
C PRO A 190 -6.72 -32.14 0.01
N THR A 191 -6.35 -31.58 -1.13
CA THR A 191 -6.08 -32.34 -2.37
C THR A 191 -4.64 -32.12 -2.79
N ALA A 192 -3.92 -33.20 -3.11
CA ALA A 192 -2.51 -33.06 -3.53
C ALA A 192 -2.35 -32.02 -4.63
N PRO A 193 -1.34 -31.15 -4.58
CA PRO A 193 -0.21 -31.12 -3.63
C PRO A 193 -0.41 -30.25 -2.36
N MET A 194 -1.66 -29.88 -2.00
CA MET A 194 -1.97 -29.15 -0.78
C MET A 194 -1.61 -30.01 0.44
N GLY A 195 -0.87 -29.43 1.38
CA GLY A 195 -0.58 -30.02 2.68
C GLY A 195 -1.47 -29.49 3.79
N GLU A 196 -1.07 -29.74 5.02
CA GLU A 196 -1.74 -29.20 6.20
C GLU A 196 -1.68 -27.67 6.22
N ALA A 197 -2.68 -27.06 6.87
CA ALA A 197 -2.74 -25.64 7.06
C ALA A 197 -3.15 -25.30 8.50
N LYS A 198 -2.47 -24.30 9.07
CA LYS A 198 -2.67 -23.77 10.42
C LYS A 198 -3.39 -22.43 10.36
N VAL A 199 -4.39 -22.26 11.23
CA VAL A 199 -5.02 -20.95 11.48
C VAL A 199 -4.07 -20.14 12.36
N LEU A 200 -3.63 -18.98 11.86
CA LEU A 200 -2.77 -18.05 12.61
C LEU A 200 -3.59 -16.99 13.34
N ALA A 201 -4.72 -16.58 12.79
CA ALA A 201 -5.62 -15.65 13.44
C ALA A 201 -7.08 -15.96 13.13
N VAL A 202 -7.96 -15.63 14.07
CA VAL A 202 -9.42 -15.66 13.92
C VAL A 202 -10.03 -14.29 14.06
N PHE A 203 -11.19 -14.08 13.45
CA PHE A 203 -12.00 -12.88 13.65
C PHE A 203 -12.54 -12.81 15.09
N LYS A 204 -12.45 -11.66 15.75
CA LYS A 204 -13.05 -11.38 17.07
C LYS A 204 -14.08 -10.25 17.02
N SER A 205 -14.38 -9.77 15.86
CA SER A 205 -15.54 -8.93 15.57
C SER A 205 -16.03 -9.21 14.15
N SER A 206 -17.23 -8.78 13.83
CA SER A 206 -17.80 -8.92 12.49
C SER A 206 -18.49 -7.63 12.06
N VAL A 207 -18.78 -7.49 10.78
CA VAL A 207 -19.44 -6.33 10.18
C VAL A 207 -20.53 -6.81 9.22
N SER A 208 -21.55 -5.99 9.02
CA SER A 208 -22.65 -6.30 8.10
C SER A 208 -22.15 -6.58 6.68
N GLY A 209 -22.76 -7.57 6.03
CA GLY A 209 -22.48 -7.90 4.63
C GLY A 209 -22.97 -6.83 3.65
N TYR A 210 -22.51 -6.93 2.41
CA TYR A 210 -22.98 -6.07 1.31
C TYR A 210 -24.41 -6.41 0.91
N GLY A 211 -25.40 -5.72 1.52
CA GLY A 211 -26.82 -5.81 1.15
C GLY A 211 -27.52 -7.14 1.46
N LYS A 212 -26.96 -7.99 2.31
CA LYS A 212 -27.53 -9.28 2.74
C LYS A 212 -27.62 -9.35 4.25
N ALA A 213 -28.38 -10.32 4.77
CA ALA A 213 -28.44 -10.56 6.20
C ALA A 213 -27.05 -10.66 6.81
N PRO A 214 -26.82 -10.08 7.99
CA PRO A 214 -25.51 -10.10 8.62
C PRO A 214 -25.08 -11.54 8.86
N TYR A 215 -23.91 -11.92 8.31
CA TYR A 215 -23.25 -13.16 8.63
C TYR A 215 -22.29 -12.90 9.78
N ASN A 216 -22.52 -13.56 10.90
CA ASN A 216 -21.58 -13.50 12.01
C ASN A 216 -20.39 -14.42 11.74
N PHE A 217 -19.24 -13.83 11.43
CA PHE A 217 -18.01 -14.57 11.15
C PHE A 217 -16.98 -14.52 12.30
N MET A 218 -17.41 -14.16 13.50
CA MET A 218 -16.57 -14.27 14.69
C MET A 218 -16.08 -15.71 14.86
N ASP A 219 -14.85 -15.82 15.32
CA ASP A 219 -14.12 -17.08 15.55
C ASP A 219 -13.86 -17.93 14.29
N THR A 220 -14.20 -17.42 13.10
CA THR A 220 -13.78 -18.06 11.84
C THR A 220 -12.33 -17.71 11.49
N PRO A 221 -11.64 -18.56 10.70
CA PRO A 221 -10.27 -18.27 10.26
C PRO A 221 -10.17 -16.97 9.45
N ALA A 222 -9.21 -16.13 9.84
CA ALA A 222 -8.93 -14.86 9.20
C ALA A 222 -7.55 -14.83 8.54
N VAL A 223 -6.56 -15.51 9.13
CA VAL A 223 -5.22 -15.68 8.58
C VAL A 223 -4.86 -17.16 8.67
N VAL A 224 -4.44 -17.76 7.57
CA VAL A 224 -4.09 -19.16 7.45
C VAL A 224 -2.73 -19.31 6.79
N LEU A 225 -1.87 -20.15 7.35
CA LEU A 225 -0.59 -20.57 6.75
C LEU A 225 -0.65 -22.07 6.45
N GLY A 226 -0.41 -22.45 5.21
CA GLY A 226 -0.38 -23.83 4.77
C GLY A 226 0.80 -24.14 3.88
N GLN A 227 0.84 -25.38 3.40
CA GLN A 227 1.85 -25.89 2.50
C GLN A 227 1.24 -26.29 1.17
N TYR A 228 1.97 -26.02 0.07
CA TYR A 228 1.64 -26.48 -1.28
C TYR A 228 2.91 -27.02 -1.94
N GLY A 229 2.99 -28.32 -2.12
CA GLY A 229 4.24 -28.98 -2.51
C GLY A 229 5.35 -28.69 -1.47
N LYS A 230 6.44 -28.05 -1.90
CA LYS A 230 7.56 -27.65 -1.03
C LYS A 230 7.42 -26.22 -0.50
N GLY A 231 6.50 -25.43 -1.04
CA GLY A 231 6.35 -24.01 -0.73
C GLY A 231 5.33 -23.74 0.37
N LYS A 232 5.42 -22.55 0.94
CA LYS A 232 4.49 -22.06 1.96
C LYS A 232 3.51 -21.04 1.37
N VAL A 233 2.26 -21.11 1.80
CA VAL A 233 1.17 -20.24 1.36
C VAL A 233 0.51 -19.59 2.56
N LEU A 234 0.52 -18.26 2.60
CA LEU A 234 -0.21 -17.48 3.60
C LEU A 234 -1.38 -16.76 2.94
N ALA A 235 -2.57 -16.94 3.52
CA ALA A 235 -3.80 -16.24 3.12
C ALA A 235 -4.28 -15.34 4.26
N SER A 236 -4.53 -14.07 3.98
CA SER A 236 -5.04 -13.09 4.94
C SER A 236 -6.30 -12.41 4.42
N SER A 237 -7.39 -12.46 5.18
CA SER A 237 -8.63 -11.74 4.88
C SER A 237 -8.57 -10.26 5.20
N CYS A 238 -7.67 -9.85 6.07
CA CYS A 238 -7.48 -8.48 6.52
C CYS A 238 -6.27 -7.81 5.84
N HIS A 239 -6.14 -6.51 6.07
CA HIS A 239 -5.14 -5.63 5.49
C HIS A 239 -4.16 -5.10 6.55
N PRO A 240 -3.17 -5.90 6.99
CA PRO A 240 -2.19 -5.44 7.99
C PRO A 240 -1.28 -4.32 7.48
N GLU A 241 -1.15 -4.18 6.16
CA GLU A 241 -0.40 -3.11 5.51
C GLU A 241 -1.05 -1.74 5.61
N SER A 242 -2.31 -1.67 6.07
CA SER A 242 -3.10 -0.42 6.03
C SER A 242 -2.73 0.58 7.09
N TYR A 243 -2.17 0.15 8.20
CA TYR A 243 -1.81 1.01 9.34
C TYR A 243 -0.39 0.74 9.79
N GLU A 244 0.34 1.80 10.13
CA GLU A 244 1.69 1.69 10.66
C GLU A 244 1.74 0.80 11.92
N SER A 245 0.71 0.89 12.76
CA SER A 245 0.57 0.07 13.98
C SER A 245 0.40 -1.43 13.74
N THR A 246 0.21 -1.87 12.48
CA THR A 246 0.06 -3.28 12.09
C THR A 246 1.08 -3.73 11.04
N HIS A 247 2.06 -2.86 10.72
CA HIS A 247 3.14 -3.22 9.79
C HIS A 247 4.01 -4.37 10.31
N ASP A 248 4.16 -4.51 11.62
CA ASP A 248 4.83 -5.68 12.24
C ASP A 248 4.16 -7.01 11.87
N ILE A 249 2.81 -7.04 11.81
CA ILE A 249 2.04 -8.20 11.37
C ILE A 249 2.26 -8.46 9.88
N ALA A 250 2.21 -7.41 9.05
CA ALA A 250 2.46 -7.52 7.60
C ALA A 250 3.86 -8.10 7.32
N LEU A 251 4.87 -7.61 8.01
CA LEU A 251 6.26 -8.10 7.89
C LEU A 251 6.44 -9.48 8.52
N GLY A 252 5.67 -9.80 9.56
CA GLY A 252 5.57 -11.13 10.14
C GLY A 252 5.05 -12.17 9.13
N TYR A 253 4.16 -11.80 8.21
CA TYR A 253 3.75 -12.68 7.12
C TYR A 253 4.93 -13.03 6.20
N VAL A 254 5.75 -12.05 5.85
CA VAL A 254 6.97 -12.30 5.06
C VAL A 254 7.91 -13.25 5.81
N GLN A 255 8.13 -13.01 7.11
CA GLN A 255 8.94 -13.89 7.96
C GLN A 255 8.40 -15.33 8.01
N ALA A 256 7.09 -15.52 8.23
CA ALA A 256 6.50 -16.84 8.32
C ALA A 256 6.69 -17.68 7.05
N VAL A 257 6.67 -17.02 5.89
CA VAL A 257 6.82 -17.69 4.59
C VAL A 257 8.28 -17.89 4.22
N THR A 258 9.13 -16.88 4.41
CA THR A 258 10.53 -16.87 3.93
C THR A 258 11.57 -17.24 4.99
N GLY A 259 11.23 -17.11 6.26
CA GLY A 259 12.16 -17.27 7.39
C GLY A 259 12.99 -16.01 7.68
N VAL A 260 12.83 -14.93 6.89
CA VAL A 260 13.54 -13.66 7.10
C VAL A 260 12.55 -12.60 7.57
N LYS A 261 12.84 -11.95 8.69
CA LYS A 261 12.07 -10.80 9.19
C LYS A 261 12.58 -9.52 8.56
N PRO A 262 11.79 -8.87 7.69
CA PRO A 262 12.17 -7.56 7.19
C PRO A 262 11.99 -6.49 8.26
N VAL A 263 12.85 -5.47 8.22
CA VAL A 263 12.76 -4.30 9.09
C VAL A 263 12.77 -3.06 8.19
N PRO A 264 11.71 -2.26 8.19
CA PRO A 264 11.62 -1.12 7.31
C PRO A 264 12.52 0.03 7.81
N PHE A 265 13.13 0.72 6.87
CA PHE A 265 13.86 1.95 7.08
C PHE A 265 13.25 3.04 6.21
N TYR A 266 12.56 3.99 6.82
CA TYR A 266 11.98 5.11 6.09
C TYR A 266 12.97 6.29 6.06
N PRO A 267 13.22 6.89 4.87
CA PRO A 267 14.07 8.08 4.78
C PRO A 267 13.52 9.22 5.64
N ALA A 268 14.40 9.92 6.34
CA ALA A 268 14.01 11.09 7.12
C ALA A 268 13.47 12.18 6.18
N LYS A 269 12.42 12.86 6.63
CA LYS A 269 11.85 14.00 5.91
C LYS A 269 12.42 15.31 6.45
N ILE A 270 12.45 16.34 5.62
CA ILE A 270 12.80 17.70 6.08
C ILE A 270 11.75 18.20 7.08
N SER A 271 12.06 19.26 7.81
CA SER A 271 11.18 19.79 8.88
C SER A 271 9.79 20.24 8.40
N ARG A 272 9.66 20.61 7.13
CA ARG A 272 8.39 21.00 6.49
C ARG A 272 8.30 20.41 5.08
N PRO A 273 8.04 19.10 4.95
CA PRO A 273 7.89 18.48 3.65
C PRO A 273 6.58 18.95 3.00
N LEU A 274 6.55 18.97 1.66
CA LEU A 274 5.32 19.13 0.90
C LEU A 274 4.45 17.89 1.13
N ARG A 275 3.22 18.06 1.61
CA ARG A 275 2.28 16.96 1.85
C ARG A 275 1.60 16.58 0.54
N VAL A 276 1.89 15.40 0.05
CA VAL A 276 1.47 14.93 -1.27
C VAL A 276 0.48 13.78 -1.13
N GLY A 277 -0.73 13.96 -1.66
CA GLY A 277 -1.70 12.87 -1.80
C GLY A 277 -1.45 12.07 -3.09
N TRP A 278 -1.28 10.75 -2.99
CA TRP A 278 -1.20 9.84 -4.12
C TRP A 278 -2.55 9.15 -4.35
N PHE A 279 -3.23 9.45 -5.49
CA PHE A 279 -4.55 8.87 -5.80
C PHE A 279 -4.45 7.43 -6.27
N SER A 280 -4.76 6.49 -5.40
CA SER A 280 -4.48 5.06 -5.53
C SER A 280 -5.39 4.30 -6.52
N LEU A 281 -6.67 4.71 -6.66
CA LEU A 281 -7.66 3.93 -7.43
C LEU A 281 -7.41 3.89 -8.94
N ALA A 282 -6.72 4.88 -9.46
CA ALA A 282 -6.39 4.94 -10.87
C ALA A 282 -5.11 4.19 -11.22
N CYS A 283 -4.24 3.97 -10.24
CA CYS A 283 -2.94 3.37 -10.44
C CYS A 283 -3.01 1.93 -10.92
N ARG A 284 -2.10 1.56 -11.83
CA ARG A 284 -1.94 0.20 -12.32
C ARG A 284 -0.52 -0.05 -12.80
N GLY A 285 -0.06 -1.26 -12.52
CA GLY A 285 1.18 -1.82 -13.05
C GLY A 285 2.47 -1.33 -12.36
N PRO A 286 3.59 -1.93 -12.76
CA PRO A 286 4.91 -1.66 -12.19
C PRO A 286 5.35 -0.19 -12.28
N GLN A 287 5.04 0.51 -13.37
CA GLN A 287 5.43 1.91 -13.54
C GLN A 287 4.87 2.82 -12.45
N ALA A 288 3.60 2.64 -12.07
CA ALA A 288 3.00 3.43 -11.00
C ALA A 288 3.67 3.19 -9.63
N ALA A 289 4.21 1.98 -9.40
CA ALA A 289 4.98 1.70 -8.19
C ALA A 289 6.32 2.44 -8.19
N HIS A 290 7.03 2.44 -9.32
CA HIS A 290 8.28 3.21 -9.46
C HIS A 290 8.04 4.71 -9.28
N ASP A 291 6.96 5.24 -9.85
CA ASP A 291 6.60 6.67 -9.71
C ASP A 291 6.29 7.03 -8.25
N LEU A 292 5.55 6.17 -7.54
CA LEU A 292 5.25 6.36 -6.12
C LEU A 292 6.53 6.36 -5.27
N LEU A 293 7.40 5.37 -5.47
CA LEU A 293 8.65 5.26 -4.70
C LEU A 293 9.63 6.38 -5.00
N ALA A 294 9.65 6.89 -6.23
CA ALA A 294 10.45 8.06 -6.58
C ALA A 294 10.06 9.30 -5.77
N LEU A 295 8.76 9.45 -5.43
CA LEU A 295 8.29 10.52 -4.56
C LEU A 295 8.56 10.20 -3.08
N ASP A 296 8.28 8.97 -2.67
CA ASP A 296 8.36 8.57 -1.26
C ASP A 296 9.80 8.61 -0.72
N ASN A 297 10.78 8.35 -1.58
CA ASN A 297 12.20 8.41 -1.23
C ASN A 297 12.76 9.83 -1.13
N GLU A 298 12.04 10.87 -1.59
CA GLU A 298 12.52 12.24 -1.47
C GLU A 298 12.21 12.84 -0.09
N ALA A 299 13.23 13.39 0.56
CA ALA A 299 13.09 14.06 1.85
C ALA A 299 12.14 15.27 1.81
N ALA A 300 11.94 15.87 0.62
CA ALA A 300 11.08 17.04 0.42
C ALA A 300 9.59 16.72 0.40
N PHE A 301 9.19 15.46 0.29
CA PHE A 301 7.79 15.05 0.17
C PHE A 301 7.37 14.13 1.30
N ASP A 302 6.18 14.41 1.86
CA ASP A 302 5.45 13.52 2.75
C ASP A 302 4.27 12.94 1.97
N VAL A 303 4.39 11.68 1.53
CA VAL A 303 3.43 11.05 0.61
C VAL A 303 2.42 10.22 1.37
N GLU A 304 1.14 10.54 1.23
CA GLU A 304 0.02 9.76 1.75
C GLU A 304 -0.77 9.14 0.60
N ILE A 305 -1.12 7.86 0.72
CA ILE A 305 -1.93 7.14 -0.26
C ILE A 305 -3.41 7.35 0.08
N PHE A 306 -4.20 7.83 -0.90
CA PHE A 306 -5.62 8.08 -0.68
C PHE A 306 -6.51 7.55 -1.82
N ASN A 307 -7.79 7.38 -1.54
CA ASN A 307 -8.84 7.02 -2.49
C ASN A 307 -10.15 7.77 -2.18
N LEU A 308 -11.29 7.29 -2.67
CA LEU A 308 -12.58 7.94 -2.47
C LEU A 308 -13.05 7.95 -1.01
N HIS A 309 -12.61 7.01 -0.17
CA HIS A 309 -12.96 6.99 1.25
C HIS A 309 -12.29 8.16 1.98
N GLU A 310 -11.01 8.37 1.74
CA GLU A 310 -10.28 9.48 2.33
C GLU A 310 -10.79 10.86 1.83
N ILE A 311 -11.33 10.92 0.59
CA ILE A 311 -12.03 12.13 0.11
C ILE A 311 -13.33 12.35 0.92
N ASN A 312 -14.11 11.29 1.18
CA ASN A 312 -15.32 11.38 1.99
C ASN A 312 -15.02 11.86 3.42
N ASP A 313 -13.86 11.48 3.95
CA ASP A 313 -13.40 11.86 5.30
C ASP A 313 -12.76 13.27 5.32
N GLY A 314 -12.78 14.00 4.19
CA GLY A 314 -12.27 15.35 4.07
C GLY A 314 -10.74 15.46 4.11
N ARG A 315 -10.01 14.37 3.80
CA ARG A 315 -8.54 14.31 3.84
C ARG A 315 -7.84 15.25 2.87
N LEU A 316 -8.50 15.67 1.77
CA LEU A 316 -7.89 16.61 0.79
C LEU A 316 -7.40 17.90 1.42
N ARG A 317 -7.99 18.34 2.54
CA ARG A 317 -7.55 19.55 3.27
C ARG A 317 -6.15 19.44 3.88
N HIS A 318 -5.62 18.23 4.00
CA HIS A 318 -4.30 17.98 4.59
C HIS A 318 -3.18 17.95 3.57
N TYR A 319 -3.50 17.94 2.26
CA TYR A 319 -2.50 17.91 1.20
C TYR A 319 -2.23 19.34 0.66
N ASP A 320 -0.99 19.55 0.27
CA ASP A 320 -0.56 20.75 -0.47
C ASP A 320 -0.62 20.48 -1.99
N ALA A 321 -0.38 19.22 -2.37
CA ALA A 321 -0.50 18.75 -3.75
C ALA A 321 -1.13 17.35 -3.82
N ILE A 322 -1.74 17.03 -4.96
CA ILE A 322 -2.27 15.69 -5.27
C ILE A 322 -1.62 15.19 -6.56
N VAL A 323 -1.16 13.95 -6.55
CA VAL A 323 -0.70 13.25 -7.74
C VAL A 323 -1.80 12.34 -8.27
N MET A 324 -2.12 12.52 -9.54
CA MET A 324 -3.10 11.71 -10.29
C MET A 324 -2.39 11.00 -11.46
N PRO A 325 -1.82 9.81 -11.22
CA PRO A 325 -0.98 9.12 -12.20
C PRO A 325 -1.77 8.58 -13.38
N ASN A 326 -1.10 8.29 -14.49
CA ASN A 326 -1.72 7.56 -15.59
C ASN A 326 -2.24 6.19 -15.14
N GLY A 327 -3.40 5.76 -15.67
CA GLY A 327 -3.95 4.46 -15.28
C GLY A 327 -5.38 4.21 -15.73
N VAL A 328 -6.30 3.93 -14.78
CA VAL A 328 -7.68 3.51 -15.08
C VAL A 328 -8.62 4.70 -15.25
N GLY A 329 -8.93 5.07 -16.50
CA GLY A 329 -9.81 6.19 -16.81
C GLY A 329 -11.20 6.11 -16.16
N LEU A 330 -11.73 4.90 -15.90
CA LEU A 330 -13.01 4.73 -15.21
C LEU A 330 -12.96 5.26 -13.76
N SER A 331 -11.82 5.15 -13.09
CA SER A 331 -11.64 5.69 -11.73
C SER A 331 -11.75 7.21 -11.72
N TYR A 332 -11.13 7.89 -12.67
CA TYR A 332 -11.25 9.35 -12.82
C TYR A 332 -12.65 9.78 -13.25
N LYS A 333 -13.26 9.03 -14.18
CA LYS A 333 -14.65 9.27 -14.58
C LYS A 333 -15.60 9.18 -13.39
N ASN A 334 -15.45 8.18 -12.54
CA ASN A 334 -16.29 7.99 -11.34
C ASN A 334 -16.03 9.08 -10.30
N LEU A 335 -14.77 9.45 -10.06
CA LEU A 335 -14.39 10.56 -9.21
C LEU A 335 -15.11 11.85 -9.62
N MET A 336 -15.05 12.20 -10.90
CA MET A 336 -15.57 13.49 -11.41
C MET A 336 -17.08 13.48 -11.72
N LYS A 337 -17.72 12.31 -11.81
CA LYS A 337 -19.19 12.18 -11.92
C LYS A 337 -19.92 12.31 -10.59
N ASN A 338 -19.28 11.99 -9.49
CA ASN A 338 -19.84 12.15 -8.17
C ASN A 338 -19.73 13.62 -7.77
N GLU A 339 -20.86 14.33 -7.64
CA GLU A 339 -20.88 15.76 -7.38
C GLU A 339 -20.22 16.14 -6.05
N PHE A 340 -20.28 15.28 -5.03
CA PHE A 340 -19.57 15.51 -3.78
C PHE A 340 -18.04 15.44 -4.00
N HIS A 341 -17.53 14.38 -4.62
CA HIS A 341 -16.10 14.21 -4.87
C HIS A 341 -15.57 15.33 -5.78
N LYS A 342 -16.31 15.64 -6.85
CA LYS A 342 -15.97 16.74 -7.75
C LYS A 342 -15.87 18.06 -7.01
N LYS A 343 -16.84 18.35 -6.12
CA LYS A 343 -16.81 19.55 -5.29
C LYS A 343 -15.57 19.57 -4.39
N GLN A 344 -15.22 18.45 -3.73
CA GLN A 344 -14.01 18.37 -2.90
C GLN A 344 -12.73 18.65 -3.69
N ILE A 345 -12.63 18.20 -4.95
CA ILE A 345 -11.50 18.49 -5.83
C ILE A 345 -11.47 20.00 -6.19
N LEU A 346 -12.62 20.59 -6.54
CA LEU A 346 -12.69 22.02 -6.85
C LEU A 346 -12.37 22.87 -5.62
N ASP A 347 -12.95 22.58 -4.46
CA ASP A 347 -12.66 23.27 -3.20
C ASP A 347 -11.17 23.14 -2.81
N PHE A 348 -10.52 22.03 -3.15
CA PHE A 348 -9.09 21.85 -2.95
C PHE A 348 -8.27 22.80 -3.82
N LEU A 349 -8.60 22.91 -5.10
CA LEU A 349 -7.94 23.83 -6.04
C LEU A 349 -8.16 25.30 -5.66
N GLU A 350 -9.38 25.68 -5.29
CA GLU A 350 -9.74 27.05 -4.87
C GLU A 350 -8.99 27.49 -3.60
N ARG A 351 -8.62 26.56 -2.72
CA ARG A 351 -7.79 26.83 -1.55
C ARG A 351 -6.29 26.93 -1.86
N GLY A 352 -5.90 26.87 -3.12
CA GLY A 352 -4.50 26.92 -3.56
C GLY A 352 -3.81 25.55 -3.61
N GLY A 353 -4.54 24.46 -3.47
CA GLY A 353 -4.01 23.10 -3.68
C GLY A 353 -3.61 22.89 -5.14
N HIS A 354 -2.61 22.04 -5.38
CA HIS A 354 -2.10 21.73 -6.71
C HIS A 354 -2.40 20.30 -7.11
N ILE A 355 -2.71 20.07 -8.39
CA ILE A 355 -2.83 18.73 -8.97
C ILE A 355 -1.75 18.54 -10.02
N VAL A 356 -0.93 17.50 -9.86
CA VAL A 356 0.00 17.05 -10.88
C VAL A 356 -0.52 15.73 -11.44
N ALA A 357 -0.92 15.72 -12.70
CA ALA A 357 -1.57 14.60 -13.33
C ALA A 357 -0.83 14.12 -14.57
N SER A 358 -1.07 12.87 -14.99
CA SER A 358 -0.45 12.32 -16.18
C SER A 358 -1.44 11.45 -16.98
N GLY A 359 -1.29 11.47 -18.32
CA GLY A 359 -2.00 10.58 -19.23
C GLY A 359 -3.52 10.72 -19.17
N ILE A 360 -4.22 9.60 -18.94
CA ILE A 360 -5.71 9.54 -19.01
C ILE A 360 -6.41 10.43 -17.99
N ALA A 361 -5.74 10.87 -16.92
CA ALA A 361 -6.31 11.75 -15.91
C ALA A 361 -6.72 13.11 -16.52
N GLU A 362 -5.94 13.66 -17.46
CA GLU A 362 -6.19 14.91 -18.17
C GLU A 362 -7.61 15.00 -18.73
N LYS A 363 -8.11 13.91 -19.30
CA LYS A 363 -9.44 13.84 -19.93
C LYS A 363 -10.60 14.16 -18.98
N TYR A 364 -10.39 13.97 -17.68
CA TYR A 364 -11.47 14.06 -16.69
C TYR A 364 -11.32 15.23 -15.72
N LEU A 365 -10.14 15.82 -15.63
CA LEU A 365 -9.89 16.96 -14.75
C LEU A 365 -10.46 18.26 -15.32
N PRO A 366 -10.88 19.20 -14.46
CA PRO A 366 -11.30 20.53 -14.90
C PRO A 366 -10.09 21.34 -15.42
N LYS A 367 -10.35 22.36 -16.22
CA LYS A 367 -9.32 23.35 -16.56
C LYS A 367 -9.11 24.28 -15.37
N HIS A 368 -7.90 24.35 -14.85
CA HIS A 368 -7.55 25.21 -13.71
C HIS A 368 -6.05 25.48 -13.71
N ASP A 369 -5.62 26.68 -13.27
CA ASP A 369 -4.21 27.09 -13.30
C ASP A 369 -3.31 26.26 -12.37
N ASN A 370 -3.88 25.71 -11.29
CA ASN A 370 -3.18 24.84 -10.35
C ASN A 370 -3.18 23.34 -10.78
N ILE A 371 -3.52 23.05 -12.03
CA ILE A 371 -3.42 21.69 -12.59
C ILE A 371 -2.32 21.66 -13.62
N GLN A 372 -1.31 20.86 -13.36
CA GLN A 372 -0.23 20.57 -14.30
C GLN A 372 -0.39 19.16 -14.87
N ILE A 373 -0.42 19.06 -16.19
CA ILE A 373 -0.46 17.77 -16.91
C ILE A 373 0.94 17.44 -17.40
N LEU A 374 1.45 16.28 -17.02
CA LEU A 374 2.73 15.75 -17.45
C LEU A 374 2.55 14.72 -18.57
N PRO A 375 3.47 14.66 -19.53
CA PRO A 375 3.58 13.51 -20.43
C PRO A 375 3.69 12.18 -19.63
N VAL A 376 3.20 11.08 -20.22
CA VAL A 376 3.34 9.77 -19.61
C VAL A 376 4.83 9.42 -19.51
N GLY A 377 5.28 9.04 -18.31
CA GLY A 377 6.68 8.72 -18.02
C GLY A 377 7.54 9.88 -17.51
N GLU A 378 7.01 11.12 -17.53
CA GLU A 378 7.68 12.24 -16.88
C GLU A 378 7.60 12.11 -15.35
N PRO A 379 8.73 12.30 -14.61
CA PRO A 379 8.74 12.19 -13.16
C PRO A 379 7.91 13.27 -12.46
N PHE A 380 6.97 12.88 -11.60
CA PHE A 380 6.15 13.80 -10.80
C PHE A 380 6.98 14.68 -9.86
N ALA A 381 8.09 14.15 -9.34
CA ALA A 381 8.98 14.86 -8.42
C ALA A 381 9.47 16.21 -8.96
N LYS A 382 9.80 16.30 -10.25
CA LYS A 382 10.24 17.53 -10.89
C LYS A 382 9.19 18.63 -10.82
N ALA A 383 7.94 18.28 -11.10
CA ALA A 383 6.82 19.23 -11.04
C ALA A 383 6.53 19.65 -9.60
N LEU A 384 6.52 18.70 -8.66
CA LEU A 384 6.26 18.97 -7.25
C LEU A 384 7.34 19.82 -6.58
N ARG A 385 8.62 19.64 -6.95
CA ARG A 385 9.72 20.48 -6.42
C ARG A 385 9.52 21.98 -6.74
N SER A 386 8.86 22.32 -7.84
CA SER A 386 8.56 23.71 -8.15
C SER A 386 7.55 24.35 -7.17
N LEU A 387 6.84 23.54 -6.39
CA LEU A 387 5.90 23.96 -5.36
C LEU A 387 6.55 24.11 -3.97
N CYS A 388 7.76 23.56 -3.77
CA CYS A 388 8.55 23.69 -2.54
C CYS A 388 9.24 25.07 -2.48
N LYS A 389 8.48 26.14 -2.22
CA LYS A 389 9.00 27.53 -2.11
C LYS A 389 9.01 28.03 -0.68
#